data_32d4668ddb4f1915346e29215a5ae31b
#
_entry.id   32d4668ddb4f1915346e29215a5ae31b
#
_cell.length_a   1.000
_cell.length_b   1.000
_cell.length_c   1.000
_cell.angle_alpha   90.00
_cell.angle_beta   90.00
_cell.angle_gamma   90.00
#
_symmetry.space_group_name_H-M   'P 1'
#
loop_
_entity.id
_entity.type
_entity.pdbx_description
1 polymer ?
#
loop_
_entity_poly.entity_id
_entity_poly.type
_entity_poly.pdbx_seq_one_letter_code
_entity_poly.pdbx_strand_id
1 'polypeptide(L)'
;EGIVPLDSVKLKGEGTFSFKQPRPESPEFYRLRIDDKIINFSVDSIETIQIKAPYVDFSTTYTVEGSENSNKIKELTLKQIRLQKEVDDLLAALRSNRMGHDVFEDSLATLLNNYKEDVKVNYIFAAPNTAAAYFALFQKLNNYLIFDPLNNKDDVKCFAAVATSLNNAFPHAVRSKNLYNIVIKGMKNTRQPQAKALEIPQEKIVETGIIDIALRDVKGNVRKLTDLKGKVVLLDFSVFQSPAGSPHNLMLRELYNEYAKQGLEIYQVSLDADEHYWKTAADNL
;
A
#
# COMPACT_ATOMS: atom_id res chain seq x y z
N GLU A 1 13.42 6.98 -6.54
CA GLU A 1 14.22 8.18 -6.84
C GLU A 1 14.36 9.00 -5.57
N GLY A 2 15.59 9.36 -5.19
CA GLY A 2 15.88 10.17 -4.02
C GLY A 2 15.58 11.65 -4.26
N ILE A 3 15.31 12.38 -3.18
CA ILE A 3 15.19 13.85 -3.23
C ILE A 3 16.60 14.41 -3.31
N VAL A 4 16.88 15.19 -4.36
CA VAL A 4 18.18 15.84 -4.59
C VAL A 4 18.01 17.34 -4.37
N PRO A 5 18.80 18.00 -3.49
CA PRO A 5 18.83 19.44 -3.39
C PRO A 5 19.31 20.05 -4.73
N LEU A 6 18.51 20.93 -5.31
CA LEU A 6 18.84 21.60 -6.57
C LEU A 6 19.52 22.93 -6.33
N ASP A 7 18.99 23.70 -5.39
CA ASP A 7 19.45 25.05 -5.09
C ASP A 7 19.05 25.45 -3.67
N SER A 8 19.72 26.44 -3.11
CA SER A 8 19.37 27.01 -1.82
C SER A 8 19.67 28.51 -1.80
N VAL A 9 18.84 29.27 -1.10
CA VAL A 9 18.99 30.71 -0.97
C VAL A 9 18.75 31.15 0.47
N LYS A 10 19.56 32.06 0.95
CA LYS A 10 19.30 32.73 2.23
C LYS A 10 18.19 33.76 2.04
N LEU A 11 17.13 33.67 2.83
CA LEU A 11 16.05 34.64 2.79
C LEU A 11 16.58 36.04 3.16
N LYS A 12 16.16 37.03 2.37
CA LYS A 12 16.38 38.45 2.69
C LYS A 12 15.41 38.92 3.77
N GLY A 13 15.61 40.12 4.29
CA GLY A 13 14.80 40.67 5.38
C GLY A 13 13.29 40.71 5.11
N GLU A 14 12.89 40.79 3.84
CA GLU A 14 11.49 40.76 3.39
C GLU A 14 10.96 39.33 3.14
N GLY A 15 11.78 38.29 3.36
CA GLY A 15 11.40 36.90 3.12
C GLY A 15 11.25 36.52 1.67
N THR A 16 11.77 37.33 0.72
CA THR A 16 11.67 37.06 -0.71
C THR A 16 12.77 36.16 -1.23
N PHE A 17 12.45 35.29 -2.19
CA PHE A 17 13.38 34.42 -2.88
C PHE A 17 12.99 34.22 -4.34
N SER A 18 13.91 33.73 -5.16
CA SER A 18 13.68 33.40 -6.56
C SER A 18 14.63 32.30 -6.99
N PHE A 19 14.08 31.28 -7.69
CA PHE A 19 14.86 30.24 -8.33
C PHE A 19 14.58 30.25 -9.84
N LYS A 20 15.58 29.87 -10.64
CA LYS A 20 15.44 29.69 -12.09
C LYS A 20 16.00 28.32 -12.44
N GLN A 21 15.21 27.53 -13.15
CA GLN A 21 15.59 26.21 -13.62
C GLN A 21 15.31 26.09 -15.13
N PRO A 22 16.07 25.26 -15.86
CA PRO A 22 15.74 24.92 -17.23
C PRO A 22 14.33 24.33 -17.34
N ARG A 23 13.71 24.51 -18.51
CA ARG A 23 12.44 23.87 -18.81
C ARG A 23 12.56 22.35 -18.68
N PRO A 24 11.68 21.65 -17.94
CA PRO A 24 11.64 20.20 -17.94
C PRO A 24 11.08 19.64 -19.26
N GLU A 25 11.55 18.47 -19.68
CA GLU A 25 11.03 17.76 -20.87
C GLU A 25 9.67 17.11 -20.64
N SER A 26 9.35 16.83 -19.39
CA SER A 26 8.08 16.29 -18.90
C SER A 26 7.76 16.89 -17.54
N PRO A 27 6.52 16.77 -17.03
CA PRO A 27 6.17 17.29 -15.71
C PRO A 27 7.14 16.80 -14.63
N GLU A 28 7.75 17.74 -13.93
CA GLU A 28 8.71 17.48 -12.84
C GLU A 28 8.17 17.98 -11.50
N PHE A 29 8.49 17.25 -10.43
CA PHE A 29 8.06 17.58 -9.08
C PHE A 29 9.18 18.25 -8.30
N TYR A 30 8.83 19.32 -7.65
CA TYR A 30 9.74 20.11 -6.83
C TYR A 30 9.21 20.20 -5.40
N ARG A 31 10.13 20.42 -4.50
CA ARG A 31 9.85 20.63 -3.10
C ARG A 31 10.54 21.88 -2.60
N LEU A 32 9.76 22.85 -2.16
CA LEU A 32 10.25 23.99 -1.41
C LEU A 32 10.32 23.59 0.07
N ARG A 33 11.47 23.78 0.69
CA ARG A 33 11.69 23.40 2.08
C ARG A 33 12.26 24.58 2.87
N ILE A 34 11.70 24.84 4.04
CA ILE A 34 12.24 25.75 5.06
C ILE A 34 12.22 24.97 6.38
N ASP A 35 13.38 24.68 6.94
CA ASP A 35 13.57 23.82 8.11
C ASP A 35 12.93 22.43 7.87
N ASP A 36 11.92 22.06 8.66
CA ASP A 36 11.14 20.83 8.54
C ASP A 36 9.84 20.97 7.71
N LYS A 37 9.51 22.22 7.29
CA LYS A 37 8.28 22.54 6.58
C LYS A 37 8.46 22.43 5.07
N ILE A 38 7.43 21.92 4.40
CA ILE A 38 7.51 21.51 3.01
C ILE A 38 6.28 21.99 2.23
N ILE A 39 6.52 22.47 1.01
CA ILE A 39 5.50 22.68 -0.03
C ILE A 39 5.92 21.87 -1.25
N ASN A 40 5.06 20.96 -1.71
CA ASN A 40 5.25 20.24 -2.97
C ASN A 40 4.52 20.98 -4.10
N PHE A 41 5.15 21.03 -5.27
CA PHE A 41 4.58 21.60 -6.48
C PHE A 41 5.16 20.92 -7.73
N SER A 42 4.58 21.17 -8.89
CA SER A 42 5.10 20.68 -10.17
C SER A 42 5.43 21.83 -11.10
N VAL A 43 6.32 21.57 -12.03
CA VAL A 43 6.57 22.43 -13.20
C VAL A 43 6.37 21.57 -14.44
N ASP A 44 5.41 21.94 -15.28
CA ASP A 44 5.02 21.12 -16.42
C ASP A 44 5.67 21.62 -17.73
N SER A 45 5.97 22.89 -17.78
CA SER A 45 6.54 23.54 -18.98
C SER A 45 7.30 24.82 -18.62
N ILE A 46 7.22 25.86 -19.46
CA ILE A 46 7.73 27.19 -19.12
C ILE A 46 6.65 27.88 -18.28
N GLU A 47 6.87 27.95 -16.98
CA GLU A 47 5.95 28.53 -16.01
C GLU A 47 6.67 29.52 -15.10
N THR A 48 5.94 30.51 -14.61
CA THR A 48 6.37 31.36 -13.50
C THR A 48 5.43 31.14 -12.34
N ILE A 49 5.89 30.37 -11.36
CA ILE A 49 5.10 29.96 -10.20
C ILE A 49 5.42 30.89 -9.05
N GLN A 50 4.40 31.56 -8.50
CA GLN A 50 4.53 32.38 -7.30
C GLN A 50 3.94 31.62 -6.11
N ILE A 51 4.75 31.45 -5.06
CA ILE A 51 4.34 30.81 -3.81
C ILE A 51 4.48 31.85 -2.70
N LYS A 52 3.38 32.08 -1.96
CA LYS A 52 3.37 32.92 -0.76
C LYS A 52 2.89 32.09 0.41
N ALA A 53 3.65 32.06 1.50
CA ALA A 53 3.36 31.27 2.67
C ALA A 53 3.80 31.99 3.94
N PRO A 54 2.96 32.03 4.99
CA PRO A 54 3.41 32.45 6.32
C PRO A 54 4.31 31.37 6.91
N TYR A 55 5.38 31.76 7.60
CA TYR A 55 6.32 30.77 8.15
C TYR A 55 5.68 29.81 9.16
N VAL A 56 4.75 30.30 9.97
CA VAL A 56 4.10 29.48 11.02
C VAL A 56 3.35 28.30 10.40
N ASP A 57 2.50 28.58 9.39
CA ASP A 57 1.64 27.60 8.73
C ASP A 57 2.10 27.32 7.29
N PHE A 58 3.41 27.26 7.09
CA PHE A 58 4.05 27.20 5.77
C PHE A 58 3.49 26.11 4.86
N SER A 59 3.24 24.92 5.41
CA SER A 59 2.78 23.76 4.64
C SER A 59 1.25 23.69 4.45
N THR A 60 0.48 24.58 5.10
CA THR A 60 -0.99 24.48 5.12
C THR A 60 -1.73 25.72 4.63
N THR A 61 -1.15 26.93 4.79
CA THR A 61 -1.81 28.20 4.45
C THR A 61 -1.06 28.98 3.36
N TYR A 62 -0.44 28.28 2.44
CA TYR A 62 0.24 28.92 1.30
C TYR A 62 -0.70 29.16 0.11
N THR A 63 -0.33 30.12 -0.74
CA THR A 63 -0.98 30.33 -2.05
C THR A 63 -0.03 29.97 -3.17
N VAL A 64 -0.58 29.49 -4.28
CA VAL A 64 0.15 29.19 -5.52
C VAL A 64 -0.53 29.92 -6.68
N GLU A 65 0.22 30.66 -7.44
CA GLU A 65 -0.24 31.33 -8.65
C GLU A 65 0.66 30.96 -9.84
N GLY A 66 0.11 30.90 -11.04
CA GLY A 66 0.86 30.64 -12.27
C GLY A 66 1.01 29.16 -12.65
N SER A 67 0.42 28.22 -11.88
CA SER A 67 0.38 26.81 -12.26
C SER A 67 -0.90 26.13 -11.75
N GLU A 68 -1.69 25.60 -12.66
CA GLU A 68 -2.93 24.87 -12.34
C GLU A 68 -2.62 23.55 -11.62
N ASN A 69 -1.61 22.79 -12.11
CA ASN A 69 -1.23 21.52 -11.50
C ASN A 69 -0.67 21.71 -10.10
N SER A 70 0.12 22.76 -9.86
CA SER A 70 0.60 23.07 -8.52
C SER A 70 -0.52 23.47 -7.56
N ASN A 71 -1.58 24.11 -8.03
CA ASN A 71 -2.78 24.38 -7.23
C ASN A 71 -3.51 23.07 -6.89
N LYS A 72 -3.69 22.17 -7.85
CA LYS A 72 -4.30 20.84 -7.60
C LYS A 72 -3.46 19.98 -6.64
N ILE A 73 -2.13 20.05 -6.73
CA ILE A 73 -1.22 19.39 -5.78
C ILE A 73 -1.38 19.95 -4.36
N LYS A 74 -1.55 21.27 -4.23
CA LYS A 74 -1.89 21.92 -2.96
C LYS A 74 -3.20 21.39 -2.39
N GLU A 75 -4.26 21.36 -3.20
CA GLU A 75 -5.58 20.84 -2.78
C GLU A 75 -5.48 19.39 -2.30
N LEU A 76 -4.80 18.54 -3.05
CA LEU A 76 -4.54 17.14 -2.69
C LEU A 76 -3.75 17.02 -1.39
N THR A 77 -2.73 17.86 -1.21
CA THR A 77 -1.94 17.88 0.04
C THR A 77 -2.82 18.26 1.23
N LEU A 78 -3.65 19.28 1.11
CA LEU A 78 -4.55 19.71 2.19
C LEU A 78 -5.65 18.67 2.48
N LYS A 79 -6.17 17.99 1.45
CA LYS A 79 -7.10 16.86 1.62
C LYS A 79 -6.45 15.71 2.38
N GLN A 80 -5.22 15.37 2.04
CA GLN A 80 -4.48 14.28 2.70
C GLN A 80 -4.14 14.63 4.16
N ILE A 81 -3.77 15.89 4.47
CA ILE A 81 -3.55 16.35 5.85
C ILE A 81 -4.85 16.24 6.67
N ARG A 82 -6.00 16.61 6.07
CA ARG A 82 -7.30 16.47 6.73
C ARG A 82 -7.63 15.00 6.99
N LEU A 83 -7.46 14.13 6.00
CA LEU A 83 -7.66 12.70 6.16
C LEU A 83 -6.80 12.11 7.27
N GLN A 84 -5.51 12.49 7.33
CA GLN A 84 -4.60 12.03 8.39
C GLN A 84 -5.13 12.44 9.77
N LYS A 85 -5.56 13.69 9.92
CA LYS A 85 -6.14 14.17 11.18
C LYS A 85 -7.39 13.40 11.58
N GLU A 86 -8.32 13.17 10.66
CA GLU A 86 -9.55 12.43 10.92
C GLU A 86 -9.26 10.97 11.34
N VAL A 87 -8.26 10.34 10.73
CA VAL A 87 -7.80 9.00 11.13
C VAL A 87 -7.12 9.02 12.49
N ASP A 88 -6.32 10.03 12.79
CA ASP A 88 -5.68 10.17 14.10
C ASP A 88 -6.73 10.39 15.23
N ASP A 89 -7.79 11.14 14.94
CA ASP A 89 -8.93 11.35 15.86
C ASP A 89 -9.70 10.04 16.11
N LEU A 90 -9.94 9.21 15.07
CA LEU A 90 -10.53 7.87 15.21
C LEU A 90 -9.65 6.95 16.06
N LEU A 91 -8.35 6.93 15.80
CA LEU A 91 -7.39 6.15 16.58
C LEU A 91 -7.35 6.60 18.06
N ALA A 92 -7.42 7.89 18.32
CA ALA A 92 -7.48 8.42 19.68
C ALA A 92 -8.78 8.02 20.40
N ALA A 93 -9.92 7.99 19.71
CA ALA A 93 -11.19 7.52 20.25
C ALA A 93 -11.15 6.02 20.58
N LEU A 94 -10.59 5.19 19.72
CA LEU A 94 -10.39 3.76 19.96
C LEU A 94 -9.49 3.51 21.18
N ARG A 95 -8.31 4.14 21.22
CA ARG A 95 -7.35 4.00 22.34
C ARG A 95 -7.90 4.44 23.69
N SER A 96 -8.81 5.41 23.70
CA SER A 96 -9.48 5.89 24.91
C SER A 96 -10.76 5.13 25.26
N ASN A 97 -11.04 3.99 24.62
CA ASN A 97 -12.27 3.19 24.77
C ASN A 97 -13.59 3.96 24.55
N ARG A 98 -13.53 5.09 23.81
CA ARG A 98 -14.73 5.85 23.43
C ARG A 98 -15.41 5.30 22.19
N MET A 99 -14.76 4.35 21.49
CA MET A 99 -15.24 3.72 20.27
C MET A 99 -14.88 2.24 20.31
N GLY A 100 -15.80 1.38 19.87
CA GLY A 100 -15.56 -0.05 19.69
C GLY A 100 -14.76 -0.34 18.38
N HIS A 101 -14.12 -1.50 18.31
CA HIS A 101 -13.34 -1.91 17.14
C HIS A 101 -14.17 -1.95 15.86
N ASP A 102 -15.38 -2.54 15.90
CA ASP A 102 -16.25 -2.64 14.71
C ASP A 102 -16.61 -1.25 14.16
N VAL A 103 -16.97 -0.31 15.04
CA VAL A 103 -17.31 1.07 14.66
C VAL A 103 -16.08 1.80 14.11
N PHE A 104 -14.90 1.53 14.66
CA PHE A 104 -13.64 2.09 14.15
C PHE A 104 -13.35 1.58 12.73
N GLU A 105 -13.44 0.29 12.48
CA GLU A 105 -13.18 -0.31 11.17
C GLU A 105 -14.14 0.21 10.11
N ASP A 106 -15.42 0.27 10.41
CA ASP A 106 -16.46 0.81 9.51
C ASP A 106 -16.23 2.30 9.21
N SER A 107 -15.89 3.09 10.24
CA SER A 107 -15.63 4.52 10.10
C SER A 107 -14.38 4.76 9.26
N LEU A 108 -13.29 4.02 9.50
CA LEU A 108 -12.05 4.11 8.74
C LEU A 108 -12.26 3.71 7.26
N ALA A 109 -12.97 2.61 7.02
CA ALA A 109 -13.30 2.16 5.68
C ALA A 109 -14.12 3.21 4.92
N THR A 110 -15.14 3.78 5.56
CA THR A 110 -15.97 4.84 4.99
C THR A 110 -15.14 6.08 4.64
N LEU A 111 -14.28 6.50 5.54
CA LEU A 111 -13.40 7.68 5.36
C LEU A 111 -12.45 7.48 4.17
N LEU A 112 -11.80 6.32 4.11
CA LEU A 112 -10.87 5.98 3.02
C LEU A 112 -11.60 5.84 1.68
N ASN A 113 -12.77 5.22 1.65
CA ASN A 113 -13.56 5.07 0.43
C ASN A 113 -14.01 6.43 -0.11
N ASN A 114 -14.53 7.31 0.75
CA ASN A 114 -14.94 8.65 0.36
C ASN A 114 -13.77 9.46 -0.19
N TYR A 115 -12.61 9.39 0.46
CA TYR A 115 -11.40 10.05 -0.01
C TYR A 115 -10.96 9.51 -1.37
N LYS A 116 -10.91 8.18 -1.54
CA LYS A 116 -10.52 7.55 -2.80
C LYS A 116 -11.46 7.92 -3.94
N GLU A 117 -12.77 7.89 -3.72
CA GLU A 117 -13.75 8.25 -4.76
C GLU A 117 -13.63 9.71 -5.18
N ASP A 118 -13.48 10.63 -4.23
CA ASP A 118 -13.25 12.05 -4.54
C ASP A 118 -11.97 12.24 -5.38
N VAL A 119 -10.88 11.63 -4.97
CA VAL A 119 -9.59 11.75 -5.67
C VAL A 119 -9.61 11.08 -7.04
N LYS A 120 -10.26 9.93 -7.18
CA LYS A 120 -10.45 9.25 -8.47
C LYS A 120 -11.18 10.15 -9.48
N VAL A 121 -12.33 10.66 -9.07
CA VAL A 121 -13.22 11.42 -9.96
C VAL A 121 -12.61 12.77 -10.31
N ASN A 122 -12.13 13.52 -9.32
CA ASN A 122 -11.77 14.93 -9.50
C ASN A 122 -10.31 15.17 -9.93
N TYR A 123 -9.42 14.18 -9.75
CA TYR A 123 -8.00 14.35 -10.05
C TYR A 123 -7.46 13.27 -10.98
N ILE A 124 -7.70 11.97 -10.71
CA ILE A 124 -7.08 10.89 -11.47
C ILE A 124 -7.74 10.73 -12.84
N PHE A 125 -9.06 10.56 -12.90
CA PHE A 125 -9.77 10.33 -14.16
C PHE A 125 -10.16 11.62 -14.88
N ALA A 126 -10.26 12.74 -14.17
CA ALA A 126 -10.56 14.02 -14.77
C ALA A 126 -9.45 14.50 -15.75
N ALA A 127 -8.19 14.29 -15.38
CA ALA A 127 -7.04 14.70 -16.18
C ALA A 127 -5.83 13.76 -15.97
N PRO A 128 -5.86 12.53 -16.48
CA PRO A 128 -4.89 11.47 -16.14
C PRO A 128 -3.47 11.71 -16.67
N ASN A 129 -3.30 12.64 -17.62
CA ASN A 129 -2.01 13.04 -18.18
C ASN A 129 -1.31 14.18 -17.43
N THR A 130 -1.78 14.53 -16.22
CA THR A 130 -1.27 15.67 -15.46
C THR A 130 -0.35 15.26 -14.30
N ALA A 131 0.49 16.21 -13.86
CA ALA A 131 1.30 16.04 -12.65
C ALA A 131 0.42 15.83 -11.41
N ALA A 132 -0.71 16.51 -11.32
CA ALA A 132 -1.65 16.35 -10.20
C ALA A 132 -2.21 14.92 -10.11
N ALA A 133 -2.59 14.30 -11.23
CA ALA A 133 -3.05 12.91 -11.27
C ALA A 133 -1.95 11.94 -10.83
N TYR A 134 -0.72 12.15 -11.29
CA TYR A 134 0.43 11.35 -10.83
C TYR A 134 0.66 11.50 -9.33
N PHE A 135 0.63 12.73 -8.81
CA PHE A 135 0.80 13.03 -7.39
C PHE A 135 -0.28 12.35 -6.53
N ALA A 136 -1.52 12.35 -7.01
CA ALA A 136 -2.66 11.73 -6.33
C ALA A 136 -2.45 10.23 -6.06
N LEU A 137 -1.84 9.50 -7.01
CA LEU A 137 -1.59 8.06 -6.88
C LEU A 137 -0.62 7.71 -5.74
N PHE A 138 0.32 8.61 -5.41
CA PHE A 138 1.40 8.34 -4.45
C PHE A 138 1.19 8.98 -3.09
N GLN A 139 -0.01 9.46 -2.81
CA GLN A 139 -0.35 9.97 -1.48
C GLN A 139 -0.34 8.84 -0.44
N LYS A 140 0.07 9.19 0.77
CA LYS A 140 0.26 8.23 1.87
C LYS A 140 -0.55 8.62 3.10
N LEU A 141 -0.99 7.59 3.81
CA LEU A 141 -1.56 7.68 5.15
C LEU A 141 -0.71 6.78 6.06
N ASN A 142 -0.17 7.31 7.15
CA ASN A 142 0.71 6.55 8.07
C ASN A 142 1.83 5.78 7.34
N ASN A 143 2.47 6.41 6.35
CA ASN A 143 3.50 5.85 5.47
C ASN A 143 3.05 4.77 4.46
N TYR A 144 1.80 4.34 4.47
CA TYR A 144 1.24 3.42 3.47
C TYR A 144 0.58 4.19 2.33
N LEU A 145 0.69 3.69 1.11
CA LEU A 145 -0.01 4.26 -0.03
C LEU A 145 -1.53 4.15 0.18
N ILE A 146 -2.26 5.24 -0.07
CA ILE A 146 -3.73 5.24 -0.02
C ILE A 146 -4.30 4.41 -1.16
N PHE A 147 -3.70 4.50 -2.35
CA PHE A 147 -3.99 3.64 -3.49
C PHE A 147 -2.96 2.52 -3.57
N ASP A 148 -3.40 1.26 -3.43
CA ASP A 148 -2.51 0.10 -3.51
C ASP A 148 -2.34 -0.36 -4.97
N PRO A 149 -1.18 -0.07 -5.61
CA PRO A 149 -0.97 -0.42 -7.00
C PRO A 149 -0.70 -1.90 -7.24
N LEU A 150 -0.56 -2.71 -6.19
CA LEU A 150 -0.10 -4.09 -6.30
C LEU A 150 -1.17 -5.12 -5.95
N ASN A 151 -2.04 -4.83 -4.97
CA ASN A 151 -2.94 -5.83 -4.41
C ASN A 151 -4.42 -5.45 -4.55
N ASN A 152 -4.74 -4.19 -4.88
CA ASN A 152 -6.11 -3.75 -5.08
C ASN A 152 -6.40 -3.53 -6.58
N LYS A 153 -7.28 -4.36 -7.16
CA LYS A 153 -7.61 -4.34 -8.59
C LYS A 153 -8.19 -3.00 -9.07
N ASP A 154 -8.97 -2.32 -8.24
CA ASP A 154 -9.57 -1.03 -8.62
C ASP A 154 -8.56 0.11 -8.53
N ASP A 155 -7.66 0.05 -7.56
CA ASP A 155 -6.54 0.99 -7.48
C ASP A 155 -5.57 0.81 -8.66
N VAL A 156 -5.28 -0.44 -9.07
CA VAL A 156 -4.47 -0.72 -10.28
C VAL A 156 -5.06 -0.04 -11.52
N LYS A 157 -6.39 0.04 -11.64
CA LYS A 157 -7.03 0.76 -12.77
C LYS A 157 -6.71 2.26 -12.76
N CYS A 158 -6.64 2.87 -11.57
CA CYS A 158 -6.24 4.27 -11.42
C CYS A 158 -4.80 4.49 -11.91
N PHE A 159 -3.88 3.63 -11.49
CA PHE A 159 -2.50 3.65 -11.96
C PHE A 159 -2.40 3.41 -13.47
N ALA A 160 -3.19 2.49 -14.03
CA ALA A 160 -3.21 2.19 -15.45
C ALA A 160 -3.69 3.37 -16.30
N ALA A 161 -4.72 4.08 -15.87
CA ALA A 161 -5.23 5.27 -16.55
C ALA A 161 -4.16 6.36 -16.65
N VAL A 162 -3.49 6.66 -15.54
CA VAL A 162 -2.42 7.67 -15.51
C VAL A 162 -1.19 7.20 -16.28
N ALA A 163 -0.78 5.92 -16.14
CA ALA A 163 0.36 5.36 -16.86
C ALA A 163 0.17 5.43 -18.38
N THR A 164 -1.01 5.05 -18.87
CA THR A 164 -1.33 5.11 -20.30
C THR A 164 -1.32 6.55 -20.82
N SER A 165 -1.96 7.47 -20.10
CA SER A 165 -2.06 8.87 -20.51
C SER A 165 -0.71 9.58 -20.48
N LEU A 166 0.10 9.35 -19.45
CA LEU A 166 1.46 9.91 -19.36
C LEU A 166 2.39 9.30 -20.41
N ASN A 167 2.28 8.00 -20.70
CA ASN A 167 3.09 7.38 -21.74
C ASN A 167 2.77 7.92 -23.13
N ASN A 168 1.50 8.21 -23.41
CA ASN A 168 1.08 8.84 -24.66
C ASN A 168 1.61 10.28 -24.80
N ALA A 169 1.59 11.05 -23.69
CA ALA A 169 2.05 12.44 -23.69
C ALA A 169 3.59 12.54 -23.60
N PHE A 170 4.23 11.68 -22.83
CA PHE A 170 5.66 11.73 -22.50
C PHE A 170 6.31 10.33 -22.54
N PRO A 171 6.42 9.69 -23.73
CA PRO A 171 6.86 8.28 -23.86
C PRO A 171 8.31 8.04 -23.41
N HIS A 172 9.14 9.08 -23.43
CA HIS A 172 10.54 8.97 -23.03
C HIS A 172 10.78 9.28 -21.55
N ALA A 173 9.77 9.80 -20.84
CA ALA A 173 9.90 10.15 -19.44
C ALA A 173 10.12 8.91 -18.55
N VAL A 174 11.09 8.98 -17.66
CA VAL A 174 11.41 7.90 -16.71
C VAL A 174 10.20 7.58 -15.83
N ARG A 175 9.43 8.61 -15.42
CA ARG A 175 8.22 8.43 -14.59
C ARG A 175 7.14 7.64 -15.33
N SER A 176 6.94 7.86 -16.63
CA SER A 176 5.99 7.11 -17.44
C SER A 176 6.36 5.62 -17.47
N LYS A 177 7.63 5.31 -17.71
CA LYS A 177 8.14 3.93 -17.72
C LYS A 177 8.02 3.24 -16.36
N ASN A 178 8.39 3.94 -15.28
CA ASN A 178 8.29 3.41 -13.93
C ASN A 178 6.84 3.11 -13.54
N LEU A 179 5.92 4.03 -13.85
CA LEU A 179 4.50 3.85 -13.58
C LEU A 179 3.93 2.66 -14.35
N TYR A 180 4.30 2.52 -15.62
CA TYR A 180 3.92 1.38 -16.45
C TYR A 180 4.38 0.05 -15.83
N ASN A 181 5.61 -0.03 -15.34
CA ASN A 181 6.13 -1.23 -14.68
C ASN A 181 5.36 -1.58 -13.39
N ILE A 182 4.99 -0.58 -12.60
CA ILE A 182 4.13 -0.77 -11.42
C ILE A 182 2.78 -1.37 -11.82
N VAL A 183 2.15 -0.83 -12.86
CA VAL A 183 0.87 -1.32 -13.39
C VAL A 183 0.96 -2.77 -13.84
N ILE A 184 1.98 -3.13 -14.61
CA ILE A 184 2.18 -4.51 -15.07
C ILE A 184 2.32 -5.47 -13.88
N LYS A 185 3.07 -5.07 -12.85
CA LYS A 185 3.21 -5.88 -11.63
C LYS A 185 1.87 -6.02 -10.90
N GLY A 186 1.13 -4.92 -10.73
CA GLY A 186 -0.19 -4.93 -10.11
C GLY A 186 -1.20 -5.80 -10.88
N MET A 187 -1.23 -5.68 -12.21
CA MET A 187 -2.09 -6.52 -13.06
C MET A 187 -1.75 -8.02 -12.92
N LYS A 188 -0.48 -8.38 -12.79
CA LYS A 188 -0.09 -9.77 -12.55
C LYS A 188 -0.58 -10.26 -11.19
N ASN A 189 -0.40 -9.47 -10.13
CA ASN A 189 -0.78 -9.84 -8.78
C ASN A 189 -2.29 -9.93 -8.60
N THR A 190 -3.04 -8.99 -9.21
CA THR A 190 -4.50 -8.91 -9.08
C THR A 190 -5.26 -9.72 -10.13
N ARG A 191 -4.53 -10.32 -11.08
CA ARG A 191 -5.11 -11.29 -11.98
C ARG A 191 -5.53 -12.48 -11.13
N GLN A 192 -6.85 -12.62 -10.90
CA GLN A 192 -7.35 -13.88 -10.37
C GLN A 192 -6.77 -14.98 -11.28
N PRO A 193 -6.05 -16.00 -10.75
CA PRO A 193 -5.84 -17.19 -11.53
C PRO A 193 -7.24 -17.55 -12.01
N GLN A 194 -7.44 -17.66 -13.33
CA GLN A 194 -8.60 -18.42 -13.80
C GLN A 194 -8.48 -19.72 -13.00
N ALA A 195 -9.37 -19.91 -12.05
CA ALA A 195 -9.50 -21.16 -11.38
C ALA A 195 -9.69 -22.14 -12.55
N LYS A 196 -8.63 -22.83 -12.98
CA LYS A 196 -8.82 -24.13 -13.55
C LYS A 196 -9.65 -24.80 -12.46
N ALA A 197 -10.94 -24.98 -12.76
CA ALA A 197 -11.77 -25.84 -11.96
C ALA A 197 -10.89 -27.08 -11.80
N LEU A 198 -10.37 -27.31 -10.60
CA LEU A 198 -9.80 -28.58 -10.26
C LEU A 198 -11.02 -29.49 -10.37
N GLU A 199 -11.19 -30.08 -11.59
CA GLU A 199 -12.03 -31.24 -11.74
C GLU A 199 -11.39 -32.29 -10.85
N ILE A 200 -11.82 -32.28 -9.58
CA ILE A 200 -11.50 -33.36 -8.64
C ILE A 200 -12.32 -34.54 -9.20
N PRO A 201 -11.67 -35.58 -9.77
CA PRO A 201 -12.41 -36.74 -10.24
C PRO A 201 -13.27 -37.22 -9.07
N GLN A 202 -14.57 -37.43 -9.32
CA GLN A 202 -15.52 -37.85 -8.27
C GLN A 202 -15.07 -39.14 -7.54
N GLU A 203 -14.23 -39.94 -8.17
CA GLU A 203 -13.58 -41.13 -7.61
C GLU A 203 -12.62 -40.84 -6.41
N LYS A 204 -12.22 -39.57 -6.21
CA LYS A 204 -11.37 -39.14 -5.07
C LYS A 204 -12.16 -38.48 -3.94
N ILE A 205 -13.45 -38.32 -4.04
CA ILE A 205 -14.32 -37.88 -2.94
C ILE A 205 -14.60 -39.11 -2.07
N VAL A 206 -13.77 -39.33 -1.05
CA VAL A 206 -14.01 -40.35 -0.05
C VAL A 206 -15.21 -39.93 0.79
N GLU A 207 -16.18 -40.83 1.04
CA GLU A 207 -17.43 -40.60 1.77
C GLU A 207 -17.27 -40.01 3.22
N THR A 208 -16.06 -39.73 3.64
CA THR A 208 -15.76 -39.19 4.98
C THR A 208 -15.76 -37.66 5.07
N GLY A 209 -16.03 -36.95 3.98
CA GLY A 209 -16.18 -35.48 4.00
C GLY A 209 -14.89 -34.67 4.26
N ILE A 210 -13.76 -35.30 4.46
CA ILE A 210 -12.46 -34.65 4.70
C ILE A 210 -11.51 -34.99 3.56
N ILE A 211 -11.04 -33.96 2.84
CA ILE A 211 -9.95 -34.11 1.85
C ILE A 211 -8.66 -34.35 2.63
N ASP A 212 -8.02 -35.51 2.40
CA ASP A 212 -6.77 -35.83 3.06
C ASP A 212 -5.61 -35.00 2.51
N ILE A 213 -4.78 -34.47 3.39
CA ILE A 213 -3.53 -33.80 3.07
C ILE A 213 -2.40 -34.70 3.55
N ALA A 214 -1.65 -35.27 2.61
CA ALA A 214 -0.52 -36.15 2.89
C ALA A 214 0.79 -35.49 2.47
N LEU A 215 1.57 -35.00 3.41
CA LEU A 215 2.83 -34.30 3.18
C LEU A 215 3.96 -34.90 4.00
N ARG A 216 5.22 -34.61 3.61
CA ARG A 216 6.41 -35.09 4.37
C ARG A 216 6.74 -34.13 5.49
N ASP A 217 7.02 -34.69 6.68
CA ASP A 217 7.55 -33.94 7.82
C ASP A 217 9.06 -33.69 7.69
N VAL A 218 9.65 -32.96 8.64
CA VAL A 218 11.10 -32.66 8.68
C VAL A 218 12.00 -33.90 8.65
N LYS A 219 11.49 -35.04 9.09
CA LYS A 219 12.20 -36.35 9.11
C LYS A 219 11.94 -37.14 7.83
N GLY A 220 11.17 -36.63 6.88
CA GLY A 220 10.80 -37.30 5.65
C GLY A 220 9.64 -38.29 5.75
N ASN A 221 9.01 -38.45 6.93
CA ASN A 221 7.84 -39.31 7.10
C ASN A 221 6.59 -38.65 6.52
N VAL A 222 5.75 -39.46 5.88
CA VAL A 222 4.45 -38.95 5.40
C VAL A 222 3.51 -38.79 6.60
N ARG A 223 2.98 -37.60 6.79
CA ARG A 223 1.93 -37.26 7.75
C ARG A 223 0.64 -36.98 6.98
N LYS A 224 -0.45 -37.54 7.45
CA LYS A 224 -1.78 -37.35 6.86
C LYS A 224 -2.67 -36.60 7.83
N LEU A 225 -3.47 -35.66 7.30
CA LEU A 225 -4.46 -34.94 8.08
C LEU A 225 -5.47 -35.93 8.71
N THR A 226 -5.81 -36.98 7.98
CA THR A 226 -6.74 -38.04 8.44
C THR A 226 -6.18 -38.89 9.58
N ASP A 227 -4.87 -38.94 9.83
CA ASP A 227 -4.26 -39.63 10.97
C ASP A 227 -4.67 -38.96 12.31
N LEU A 228 -5.13 -37.71 12.27
CA LEU A 228 -5.57 -36.94 13.44
C LEU A 228 -7.08 -37.09 13.72
N LYS A 229 -7.74 -38.06 13.11
CA LYS A 229 -9.17 -38.33 13.29
C LYS A 229 -9.51 -38.54 14.77
N GLY A 230 -10.58 -37.86 15.22
CA GLY A 230 -11.01 -37.91 16.63
C GLY A 230 -10.45 -36.79 17.49
N LYS A 231 -9.59 -35.95 16.97
CA LYS A 231 -9.05 -34.74 17.63
C LYS A 231 -9.65 -33.46 17.04
N VAL A 232 -9.53 -32.38 17.76
CA VAL A 232 -9.78 -31.02 17.19
C VAL A 232 -8.50 -30.59 16.48
N VAL A 233 -8.57 -30.38 15.17
CA VAL A 233 -7.38 -30.07 14.37
C VAL A 233 -7.45 -28.65 13.85
N LEU A 234 -6.46 -27.82 14.20
CA LEU A 234 -6.21 -26.56 13.57
C LEU A 234 -5.33 -26.79 12.33
N LEU A 235 -5.92 -26.61 11.14
CA LEU A 235 -5.18 -26.66 9.88
C LEU A 235 -4.66 -25.25 9.58
N ASP A 236 -3.34 -25.08 9.56
CA ASP A 236 -2.67 -23.80 9.32
C ASP A 236 -1.81 -23.84 8.06
N PHE A 237 -1.90 -22.81 7.23
CA PHE A 237 -1.07 -22.62 6.04
C PHE A 237 -0.15 -21.42 6.23
N SER A 238 1.14 -21.66 6.38
CA SER A 238 2.11 -20.65 6.77
C SER A 238 3.21 -20.42 5.73
N VAL A 239 3.69 -19.19 5.67
CA VAL A 239 4.92 -18.82 4.98
C VAL A 239 5.96 -18.45 6.03
N PHE A 240 6.91 -19.34 6.30
CA PHE A 240 7.93 -19.18 7.34
C PHE A 240 8.96 -18.11 7.01
N GLN A 241 9.21 -17.86 5.72
CA GLN A 241 10.08 -16.78 5.25
C GLN A 241 9.49 -15.38 5.54
N SER A 242 8.19 -15.28 5.86
CA SER A 242 7.53 -14.01 6.13
C SER A 242 8.00 -13.44 7.48
N PRO A 243 8.20 -12.10 7.60
CA PRO A 243 8.45 -11.43 8.87
C PRO A 243 7.37 -11.70 9.93
N ALA A 244 6.14 -12.00 9.51
CA ALA A 244 5.03 -12.38 10.39
C ALA A 244 5.06 -13.86 10.81
N GLY A 245 5.89 -14.69 10.19
CA GLY A 245 5.95 -16.14 10.45
C GLY A 245 6.37 -16.47 11.88
N SER A 246 7.41 -15.81 12.41
CA SER A 246 7.89 -16.09 13.77
C SER A 246 6.88 -15.74 14.88
N PRO A 247 6.24 -14.56 14.89
CA PRO A 247 5.18 -14.25 15.85
C PRO A 247 3.98 -15.19 15.74
N HIS A 248 3.59 -15.58 14.51
CA HIS A 248 2.50 -16.51 14.28
C HIS A 248 2.79 -17.88 14.86
N ASN A 249 4.00 -18.43 14.64
CA ASN A 249 4.41 -19.72 15.19
C ASN A 249 4.48 -19.72 16.70
N LEU A 250 4.93 -18.63 17.33
CA LEU A 250 4.90 -18.49 18.79
C LEU A 250 3.47 -18.56 19.32
N MET A 251 2.54 -17.87 18.69
CA MET A 251 1.11 -17.92 19.05
C MET A 251 0.54 -19.34 18.90
N LEU A 252 0.85 -20.04 17.81
CA LEU A 252 0.41 -21.43 17.61
C LEU A 252 0.97 -22.37 18.68
N ARG A 253 2.23 -22.18 19.07
CA ARG A 253 2.86 -22.95 20.13
C ARG A 253 2.21 -22.72 21.51
N GLU A 254 1.89 -21.45 21.82
CA GLU A 254 1.17 -21.14 23.06
C GLU A 254 -0.21 -21.81 23.08
N LEU A 255 -0.95 -21.72 21.97
CA LEU A 255 -2.25 -22.35 21.80
C LEU A 255 -2.16 -23.88 21.96
N TYR A 256 -1.15 -24.50 21.34
CA TYR A 256 -0.92 -25.96 21.47
C TYR A 256 -0.62 -26.33 22.89
N ASN A 257 0.26 -25.61 23.58
CA ASN A 257 0.61 -25.89 24.97
C ASN A 257 -0.60 -25.82 25.91
N GLU A 258 -1.52 -24.90 25.65
CA GLU A 258 -2.74 -24.73 26.45
C GLU A 258 -3.76 -25.84 26.21
N TYR A 259 -3.99 -26.23 24.94
CA TYR A 259 -5.11 -27.11 24.57
C TYR A 259 -4.73 -28.53 24.12
N ALA A 260 -3.45 -28.87 23.95
CA ALA A 260 -3.04 -30.21 23.51
C ALA A 260 -3.59 -31.32 24.40
N LYS A 261 -3.59 -31.10 25.74
CA LYS A 261 -4.14 -32.05 26.71
C LYS A 261 -5.66 -32.22 26.61
N GLN A 262 -6.33 -31.27 25.96
CA GLN A 262 -7.77 -31.29 25.71
C GLN A 262 -8.11 -31.84 24.31
N GLY A 263 -7.10 -32.34 23.59
CA GLY A 263 -7.28 -32.98 22.29
C GLY A 263 -7.08 -32.06 21.07
N LEU A 264 -6.47 -30.89 21.26
CA LEU A 264 -6.05 -30.03 20.12
C LEU A 264 -4.80 -30.62 19.47
N GLU A 265 -4.80 -30.68 18.15
CA GLU A 265 -3.62 -30.88 17.31
C GLU A 265 -3.50 -29.74 16.29
N ILE A 266 -2.27 -29.42 15.89
CA ILE A 266 -2.02 -28.43 14.84
C ILE A 266 -1.36 -29.13 13.66
N TYR A 267 -2.02 -29.07 12.48
CA TYR A 267 -1.46 -29.55 11.23
C TYR A 267 -1.04 -28.33 10.42
N GLN A 268 0.27 -28.01 10.48
CA GLN A 268 0.80 -26.83 9.81
C GLN A 268 1.45 -27.21 8.49
N VAL A 269 1.06 -26.51 7.43
CA VAL A 269 1.54 -26.70 6.04
C VAL A 269 2.36 -25.50 5.62
N SER A 270 3.63 -25.74 5.25
CA SER A 270 4.46 -24.70 4.67
C SER A 270 4.05 -24.41 3.22
N LEU A 271 3.94 -23.13 2.89
CA LEU A 271 3.77 -22.63 1.53
C LEU A 271 5.07 -22.01 0.98
N ASP A 272 6.20 -22.16 1.69
CA ASP A 272 7.49 -21.68 1.22
C ASP A 272 7.96 -22.50 0.02
N ALA A 273 8.53 -21.80 -0.96
CA ALA A 273 9.11 -22.43 -2.14
C ALA A 273 10.41 -23.18 -1.83
N ASP A 274 11.11 -22.80 -0.75
CA ASP A 274 12.37 -23.39 -0.30
C ASP A 274 12.14 -24.10 1.05
N GLU A 275 12.46 -25.40 1.07
CA GLU A 275 12.31 -26.24 2.25
C GLU A 275 13.17 -25.82 3.45
N HIS A 276 14.25 -25.10 3.22
CA HIS A 276 15.17 -24.65 4.27
C HIS A 276 14.45 -23.83 5.35
N TYR A 277 13.54 -22.94 4.95
CA TYR A 277 12.86 -22.03 5.88
C TYR A 277 11.99 -22.78 6.90
N TRP A 278 11.12 -23.67 6.45
CA TRP A 278 10.23 -24.39 7.36
C TRP A 278 10.95 -25.49 8.15
N LYS A 279 12.00 -26.12 7.58
CA LYS A 279 12.81 -27.09 8.31
C LYS A 279 13.55 -26.44 9.47
N THR A 280 14.18 -25.27 9.22
CA THR A 280 14.84 -24.50 10.28
C THR A 280 13.86 -24.01 11.35
N ALA A 281 12.65 -23.59 10.97
CA ALA A 281 11.64 -23.16 11.92
C ALA A 281 11.15 -24.35 12.77
N ALA A 282 10.91 -25.52 12.18
CA ALA A 282 10.44 -26.70 12.88
C ALA A 282 11.46 -27.27 13.86
N ASP A 283 12.77 -27.12 13.59
CA ASP A 283 13.85 -27.53 14.50
C ASP A 283 13.98 -26.58 15.70
N ASN A 284 13.43 -25.38 15.64
CA ASN A 284 13.49 -24.35 16.69
C ASN A 284 12.17 -24.21 17.49
N LEU A 285 11.15 -24.96 17.14
CA LEU A 285 9.84 -25.00 17.83
C LEU A 285 9.77 -26.13 18.85
#